data_67bca942db894ed8b5b61122928e6de6
#
_entry.id   67bca942db894ed8b5b61122928e6de6
#
_cell.length_a   1.000
_cell.length_b   1.000
_cell.length_c   1.000
_cell.angle_alpha   90.00
_cell.angle_beta   90.00
_cell.angle_gamma   90.00
#
_symmetry.space_group_name_H-M   'P 1'
#
loop_
_entity.id
_entity.type
_entity.pdbx_description
1 polymer ?
#
loop_
_entity_poly.entity_id
_entity_poly.type
_entity_poly.pdbx_seq_one_letter_code
_entity_poly.pdbx_strand_id
1 'polypeptide(L)'
;ELSHLARGAVCATMGEEIFCKGVDAMRPLGLYLHIPFCKAKCIYCDFYSLPHSEEKMDAYTAALQRDLIRWADQAKGHTVDTIYFGGGTPSYLGADRLCRILETVFAYYRVDKNAEITTEANPDSAREVSALRQLREAGFNRISLGMQSASDDELRLIGRVHTHKETVEAVHAARAAGFDNVSLDLIYGLPEQTMAHWRENLQAAIALEPEHLSCYGLKIEEGTPLDRKKDALRIPDDDEQAEEYLATVELLEKAGYAQYEISNFARPGRESRHNLKYWTMQEYLGFGPGAHSDFGGRRFAYARDLNAYIKGEEHLSESACPAEREREEERVMLALRTARGLDLSALKEDTRDAEAVLEECAHHGLSQKENGRWRLTPQGFLVSNAVIVRVLEAFSL
;
A
#
# COMPACT_ATOMS: atom_id res chain seq x y z
N GLU A 1 14.60 42.91 20.81
CA GLU A 1 15.82 43.68 20.47
C GLU A 1 16.84 42.72 19.89
N LEU A 2 17.25 42.83 18.74
CA LEU A 2 17.93 43.53 17.68
C LEU A 2 17.93 42.64 16.42
N SER A 3 17.33 42.90 15.31
CA SER A 3 17.56 43.87 14.23
C SER A 3 18.99 43.99 13.67
N HIS A 4 19.04 43.88 12.33
CA HIS A 4 20.04 44.30 11.35
C HIS A 4 21.27 43.38 11.10
N LEU A 5 21.46 42.95 9.85
CA LEU A 5 22.02 43.75 8.76
C LEU A 5 21.86 43.11 7.38
N ALA A 6 21.27 43.83 6.48
CA ALA A 6 21.35 43.65 5.04
C ALA A 6 22.52 44.48 4.48
N ARG A 7 23.02 44.06 3.32
CA ARG A 7 23.69 44.75 2.20
C ARG A 7 24.77 43.83 1.65
N GLY A 8 24.86 43.48 0.39
CA GLY A 8 24.60 44.21 -0.83
C GLY A 8 25.81 43.99 -1.68
N ALA A 9 25.74 43.29 -2.78
CA ALA A 9 26.82 43.25 -3.76
C ALA A 9 26.22 43.36 -5.18
N VAL A 10 26.81 44.29 -5.86
CA VAL A 10 26.49 44.96 -7.10
C VAL A 10 26.70 44.03 -8.31
N CYS A 11 25.85 44.24 -9.29
CA CYS A 11 25.85 43.80 -10.67
C CYS A 11 27.19 44.00 -11.38
N ALA A 12 27.63 43.02 -12.14
CA ALA A 12 28.48 43.21 -13.31
C ALA A 12 27.94 42.35 -14.47
N THR A 13 27.52 43.00 -15.49
CA THR A 13 27.11 42.52 -16.80
C THR A 13 28.27 41.91 -17.56
N MET A 14 28.09 40.77 -18.21
CA MET A 14 28.34 40.50 -19.64
C MET A 14 28.25 39.00 -19.95
N GLY A 15 27.56 38.70 -21.05
CA GLY A 15 27.55 37.35 -21.67
C GLY A 15 26.16 36.77 -21.79
N GLU A 16 25.53 36.94 -22.94
CA GLU A 16 24.32 36.19 -23.31
C GLU A 16 24.63 34.68 -23.39
N GLU A 17 24.49 33.99 -22.31
CA GLU A 17 24.24 32.53 -22.33
C GLU A 17 22.74 32.35 -22.29
N ILE A 18 22.20 31.84 -23.42
CA ILE A 18 20.84 31.32 -23.50
C ILE A 18 20.79 30.14 -22.56
N PHE A 19 20.44 30.38 -21.30
CA PHE A 19 19.98 29.35 -20.38
C PHE A 19 18.65 28.85 -20.93
N CYS A 20 18.66 27.73 -21.64
CA CYS A 20 17.50 26.83 -21.71
C CYS A 20 17.11 26.59 -20.25
N LYS A 21 16.07 27.29 -19.74
CA LYS A 21 15.37 26.90 -18.51
C LYS A 21 14.95 25.46 -18.73
N GLY A 22 15.69 24.54 -18.11
CA GLY A 22 15.26 23.16 -18.00
C GLY A 22 13.84 23.19 -17.46
N VAL A 23 12.94 22.53 -18.15
CA VAL A 23 11.60 22.24 -17.62
C VAL A 23 11.85 21.54 -16.30
N ASP A 24 11.55 22.17 -15.17
CA ASP A 24 11.61 21.52 -13.86
C ASP A 24 10.88 20.20 -13.98
N ALA A 25 11.61 19.09 -13.82
CA ALA A 25 11.03 17.77 -13.93
C ALA A 25 9.94 17.66 -12.87
N MET A 26 8.69 17.49 -13.32
CA MET A 26 7.53 17.37 -12.44
C MET A 26 7.74 16.21 -11.48
N ARG A 27 7.53 16.41 -10.20
CA ARG A 27 7.71 15.37 -9.17
C ARG A 27 6.60 14.33 -9.25
N PRO A 28 6.90 13.03 -9.11
CA PRO A 28 5.86 12.00 -9.09
C PRO A 28 5.02 12.11 -7.80
N LEU A 29 3.70 11.88 -7.92
CA LEU A 29 2.75 11.94 -6.81
C LEU A 29 1.81 10.73 -6.84
N GLY A 30 1.62 10.07 -5.69
CA GLY A 30 0.57 9.09 -5.49
C GLY A 30 -0.71 9.74 -4.95
N LEU A 31 -1.87 9.28 -5.41
CA LEU A 31 -3.15 9.63 -4.78
C LEU A 31 -3.75 8.37 -4.16
N TYR A 32 -4.03 8.39 -2.85
CA TYR A 32 -4.76 7.36 -2.14
C TYR A 32 -6.17 7.87 -1.80
N LEU A 33 -7.19 7.13 -2.23
CA LEU A 33 -8.58 7.46 -1.99
C LEU A 33 -9.20 6.39 -1.09
N HIS A 34 -9.46 6.77 0.15
CA HIS A 34 -10.00 5.87 1.16
C HIS A 34 -11.51 5.75 1.03
N ILE A 35 -12.02 4.60 0.68
CA ILE A 35 -13.45 4.32 0.52
C ILE A 35 -13.94 3.55 1.77
N PRO A 36 -14.61 4.20 2.74
CA PRO A 36 -14.89 3.60 4.05
C PRO A 36 -16.15 2.72 4.08
N PHE A 37 -16.55 2.12 2.97
CA PHE A 37 -17.78 1.33 2.90
C PHE A 37 -17.48 -0.15 2.69
N CYS A 38 -18.16 -0.99 3.46
CA CYS A 38 -18.16 -2.45 3.31
C CYS A 38 -19.60 -2.97 3.38
N LYS A 39 -19.88 -4.08 2.69
CA LYS A 39 -21.15 -4.81 2.84
C LYS A 39 -21.28 -5.42 4.22
N ALA A 40 -20.18 -5.99 4.73
CA ALA A 40 -20.04 -6.52 6.08
C ALA A 40 -18.61 -6.27 6.58
N LYS A 41 -18.42 -6.09 7.87
CA LYS A 41 -17.09 -5.96 8.47
C LYS A 41 -16.56 -7.33 8.88
N CYS A 42 -15.40 -7.72 8.35
CA CYS A 42 -14.72 -8.96 8.71
C CYS A 42 -14.28 -8.92 10.17
N ILE A 43 -14.23 -10.07 10.84
CA ILE A 43 -13.96 -10.13 12.29
C ILE A 43 -12.53 -9.75 12.67
N TYR A 44 -11.59 -9.81 11.73
CA TYR A 44 -10.16 -9.48 11.92
C TYR A 44 -9.81 -8.03 11.55
N CYS A 45 -10.72 -7.32 10.85
CA CYS A 45 -10.38 -6.07 10.17
C CYS A 45 -10.37 -4.88 11.12
N ASP A 46 -9.21 -4.18 11.18
CA ASP A 46 -9.02 -2.91 11.91
C ASP A 46 -9.15 -1.66 11.01
N PHE A 47 -9.25 -1.82 9.71
CA PHE A 47 -9.41 -0.68 8.82
C PHE A 47 -10.66 0.13 9.14
N TYR A 48 -10.55 1.45 8.98
CA TYR A 48 -11.71 2.32 9.12
C TYR A 48 -12.69 2.03 7.99
N SER A 49 -13.69 1.21 8.30
CA SER A 49 -14.75 0.82 7.37
C SER A 49 -16.08 0.67 8.10
N LEU A 50 -17.15 1.06 7.43
CA LEU A 50 -18.51 1.14 7.97
C LEU A 50 -19.43 0.25 7.14
N PRO A 51 -20.02 -0.81 7.73
CA PRO A 51 -21.08 -1.56 7.09
C PRO A 51 -22.41 -0.79 7.18
N HIS A 52 -23.37 -1.14 6.31
CA HIS A 52 -24.74 -0.61 6.35
C HIS A 52 -24.81 0.92 6.34
N SER A 53 -24.09 1.57 5.44
CA SER A 53 -24.01 3.04 5.34
C SER A 53 -24.23 3.53 3.91
N GLU A 54 -25.01 2.78 3.12
CA GLU A 54 -25.26 3.01 1.68
C GLU A 54 -25.92 4.38 1.45
N GLU A 55 -26.75 4.84 2.37
CA GLU A 55 -27.42 6.14 2.31
C GLU A 55 -26.44 7.32 2.32
N LYS A 56 -25.19 7.11 2.74
CA LYS A 56 -24.14 8.13 2.79
C LYS A 56 -23.22 8.15 1.55
N MET A 57 -23.30 7.14 0.69
CA MET A 57 -22.36 6.96 -0.42
C MET A 57 -22.34 8.15 -1.40
N ASP A 58 -23.50 8.71 -1.75
CA ASP A 58 -23.55 9.86 -2.66
C ASP A 58 -23.03 11.14 -2.02
N ALA A 59 -23.40 11.39 -0.77
CA ALA A 59 -22.89 12.53 0.00
C ALA A 59 -21.36 12.43 0.22
N TYR A 60 -20.87 11.24 0.50
CA TYR A 60 -19.44 10.96 0.60
C TYR A 60 -18.71 11.18 -0.73
N THR A 61 -19.25 10.68 -1.84
CA THR A 61 -18.66 10.87 -3.17
C THR A 61 -18.51 12.36 -3.48
N ALA A 62 -19.55 13.16 -3.22
CA ALA A 62 -19.48 14.61 -3.41
C ALA A 62 -18.45 15.27 -2.45
N ALA A 63 -18.33 14.80 -1.22
CA ALA A 63 -17.33 15.31 -0.28
C ALA A 63 -15.89 15.00 -0.74
N LEU A 64 -15.65 13.77 -1.21
CA LEU A 64 -14.34 13.36 -1.73
C LEU A 64 -13.96 14.18 -2.98
N GLN A 65 -14.90 14.45 -3.89
CA GLN A 65 -14.67 15.31 -5.05
C GLN A 65 -14.32 16.75 -4.62
N ARG A 66 -15.03 17.33 -3.64
CA ARG A 66 -14.67 18.67 -3.10
C ARG A 66 -13.27 18.71 -2.53
N ASP A 67 -12.87 17.64 -1.81
CA ASP A 67 -11.55 17.56 -1.20
C ASP A 67 -10.45 17.44 -2.26
N LEU A 68 -10.64 16.61 -3.28
CA LEU A 68 -9.75 16.53 -4.44
C LEU A 68 -9.56 17.90 -5.12
N ILE A 69 -10.65 18.64 -5.36
CA ILE A 69 -10.57 19.99 -5.96
C ILE A 69 -9.79 20.95 -5.07
N ARG A 70 -10.02 20.92 -3.76
CA ARG A 70 -9.34 21.78 -2.78
C ARG A 70 -7.82 21.61 -2.77
N TRP A 71 -7.32 20.37 -2.95
CA TRP A 71 -5.90 20.07 -2.92
C TRP A 71 -5.19 20.23 -4.27
N ALA A 72 -5.94 20.37 -5.37
CA ALA A 72 -5.37 20.41 -6.72
C ALA A 72 -4.33 21.52 -6.93
N ASP A 73 -4.56 22.70 -6.35
CA ASP A 73 -3.61 23.83 -6.47
C ASP A 73 -2.26 23.55 -5.80
N GLN A 74 -2.25 22.82 -4.70
CA GLN A 74 -1.03 22.45 -3.99
C GLN A 74 -0.23 21.37 -4.76
N ALA A 75 -0.92 20.58 -5.58
CA ALA A 75 -0.33 19.52 -6.38
C ALA A 75 0.19 19.97 -7.77
N LYS A 76 0.08 21.26 -8.13
CA LYS A 76 0.46 21.77 -9.47
C LYS A 76 1.90 21.48 -9.90
N GLY A 77 2.82 21.33 -8.96
CA GLY A 77 4.23 20.97 -9.23
C GLY A 77 4.46 19.48 -9.45
N HIS A 78 3.40 18.66 -9.54
CA HIS A 78 3.50 17.19 -9.58
C HIS A 78 2.80 16.60 -10.80
N THR A 79 3.22 15.38 -11.15
CA THR A 79 2.51 14.49 -12.07
C THR A 79 2.05 13.27 -11.28
N VAL A 80 0.75 13.01 -11.29
CA VAL A 80 0.17 11.83 -10.64
C VAL A 80 0.51 10.60 -11.47
N ASP A 81 1.28 9.69 -10.89
CA ASP A 81 1.74 8.46 -11.54
C ASP A 81 1.10 7.20 -10.95
N THR A 82 0.43 7.33 -9.78
CA THR A 82 -0.39 6.27 -9.19
C THR A 82 -1.65 6.82 -8.55
N ILE A 83 -2.77 6.11 -8.71
CA ILE A 83 -4.04 6.39 -8.04
C ILE A 83 -4.54 5.07 -7.45
N TYR A 84 -4.83 5.07 -6.16
CA TYR A 84 -5.23 3.85 -5.45
C TYR A 84 -6.53 4.09 -4.67
N PHE A 85 -7.57 3.37 -5.05
CA PHE A 85 -8.84 3.32 -4.34
C PHE A 85 -8.81 2.11 -3.39
N GLY A 86 -8.80 2.35 -2.09
CA GLY A 86 -8.67 1.30 -1.07
C GLY A 86 -9.45 1.60 0.20
N GLY A 87 -9.20 0.80 1.23
CA GLY A 87 -9.68 1.00 2.60
C GLY A 87 -10.74 0.03 3.05
N GLY A 88 -12.02 0.29 2.79
CA GLY A 88 -13.10 -0.66 3.02
C GLY A 88 -13.24 -1.61 1.84
N THR A 89 -14.21 -1.36 0.97
CA THR A 89 -14.43 -2.12 -0.27
C THR A 89 -14.85 -1.15 -1.38
N PRO A 90 -13.90 -0.59 -2.14
CA PRO A 90 -14.22 0.35 -3.21
C PRO A 90 -15.26 -0.15 -4.20
N SER A 91 -15.19 -1.43 -4.62
CA SER A 91 -16.20 -2.02 -5.51
C SER A 91 -17.62 -1.97 -4.96
N TYR A 92 -17.80 -1.93 -3.64
CA TYR A 92 -19.11 -1.79 -2.99
C TYR A 92 -19.69 -0.37 -3.14
N LEU A 93 -18.85 0.65 -3.30
CA LEU A 93 -19.30 2.01 -3.61
C LEU A 93 -20.01 2.07 -4.98
N GLY A 94 -19.67 1.17 -5.89
CA GLY A 94 -20.24 1.04 -7.22
C GLY A 94 -19.44 1.78 -8.30
N ALA A 95 -19.46 1.21 -9.53
CA ALA A 95 -18.65 1.68 -10.65
C ALA A 95 -18.96 3.16 -11.00
N ASP A 96 -20.23 3.57 -11.03
CA ASP A 96 -20.62 4.94 -11.38
C ASP A 96 -19.96 5.99 -10.46
N ARG A 97 -19.92 5.73 -9.15
CA ARG A 97 -19.32 6.66 -8.18
C ARG A 97 -17.81 6.68 -8.28
N LEU A 98 -17.18 5.51 -8.45
CA LEU A 98 -15.74 5.40 -8.65
C LEU A 98 -15.30 6.14 -9.93
N CYS A 99 -16.03 5.99 -11.03
CA CYS A 99 -15.77 6.71 -12.27
C CYS A 99 -15.89 8.22 -12.10
N ARG A 100 -16.95 8.73 -11.45
CA ARG A 100 -17.11 10.17 -11.16
C ARG A 100 -15.98 10.74 -10.31
N ILE A 101 -15.47 9.99 -9.35
CA ILE A 101 -14.32 10.40 -8.54
C ILE A 101 -13.06 10.46 -9.43
N LEU A 102 -12.82 9.44 -10.24
CA LEU A 102 -11.67 9.40 -11.15
C LEU A 102 -11.73 10.49 -12.22
N GLU A 103 -12.90 10.80 -12.77
CA GLU A 103 -13.10 11.95 -13.66
C GLU A 103 -12.70 13.28 -13.00
N THR A 104 -12.99 13.45 -11.70
CA THR A 104 -12.54 14.63 -10.95
C THR A 104 -11.01 14.68 -10.86
N VAL A 105 -10.36 13.55 -10.63
CA VAL A 105 -8.89 13.49 -10.65
C VAL A 105 -8.35 13.92 -12.01
N PHE A 106 -8.86 13.36 -13.11
CA PHE A 106 -8.42 13.75 -14.47
C PHE A 106 -8.70 15.22 -14.81
N ALA A 107 -9.75 15.81 -14.26
CA ALA A 107 -10.10 17.21 -14.52
C ALA A 107 -9.19 18.20 -13.79
N TYR A 108 -8.66 17.85 -12.61
CA TYR A 108 -7.96 18.79 -11.75
C TYR A 108 -6.49 18.48 -11.53
N TYR A 109 -6.03 17.25 -11.83
CA TYR A 109 -4.63 16.83 -11.65
C TYR A 109 -3.99 16.48 -12.99
N ARG A 110 -2.69 16.72 -13.08
CA ARG A 110 -1.90 16.21 -14.20
C ARG A 110 -1.60 14.75 -13.97
N VAL A 111 -2.31 13.86 -14.65
CA VAL A 111 -2.12 12.41 -14.55
C VAL A 111 -1.20 11.92 -15.66
N ASP A 112 -0.20 11.09 -15.32
CA ASP A 112 0.66 10.44 -16.31
C ASP A 112 -0.17 9.47 -17.16
N LYS A 113 0.10 9.45 -18.46
CA LYS A 113 -0.60 8.53 -19.39
C LYS A 113 -0.42 7.04 -19.05
N ASN A 114 0.65 6.70 -18.32
CA ASN A 114 0.96 5.36 -17.85
C ASN A 114 0.72 5.23 -16.34
N ALA A 115 -0.10 6.09 -15.73
CA ALA A 115 -0.42 6.00 -14.32
C ALA A 115 -1.00 4.62 -13.97
N GLU A 116 -0.57 4.06 -12.85
CA GLU A 116 -1.23 2.90 -12.26
C GLU A 116 -2.49 3.37 -11.55
N ILE A 117 -3.65 2.86 -11.96
CA ILE A 117 -4.94 3.21 -11.38
C ILE A 117 -5.59 1.94 -10.85
N THR A 118 -5.50 1.76 -9.53
CA THR A 118 -5.92 0.55 -8.82
C THR A 118 -7.26 0.75 -8.12
N THR A 119 -8.11 -0.28 -8.14
CA THR A 119 -9.24 -0.42 -7.23
C THR A 119 -9.17 -1.73 -6.47
N GLU A 120 -9.44 -1.68 -5.16
CA GLU A 120 -9.70 -2.88 -4.37
C GLU A 120 -11.14 -3.33 -4.58
N ALA A 121 -11.35 -4.64 -4.52
CA ALA A 121 -12.66 -5.24 -4.64
C ALA A 121 -12.80 -6.51 -3.80
N ASN A 122 -14.00 -6.76 -3.31
CA ASN A 122 -14.36 -8.07 -2.80
C ASN A 122 -14.97 -8.92 -3.91
N PRO A 123 -14.72 -10.25 -3.93
CA PRO A 123 -15.27 -11.13 -4.96
C PRO A 123 -16.78 -11.02 -5.13
N ASP A 124 -17.55 -10.90 -4.05
CA ASP A 124 -19.01 -10.78 -4.10
C ASP A 124 -19.53 -9.52 -4.82
N SER A 125 -18.71 -8.45 -4.88
CA SER A 125 -19.04 -7.18 -5.54
C SER A 125 -18.32 -6.95 -6.88
N ALA A 126 -17.53 -7.91 -7.37
CA ALA A 126 -16.69 -7.79 -8.56
C ALA A 126 -16.99 -8.88 -9.62
N ARG A 127 -18.25 -9.34 -9.74
CA ARG A 127 -18.64 -10.39 -10.70
C ARG A 127 -19.35 -9.84 -11.95
N GLU A 128 -19.84 -8.61 -11.89
CA GLU A 128 -20.55 -8.01 -13.00
C GLU A 128 -19.57 -7.45 -14.05
N VAL A 129 -19.41 -8.16 -15.17
CA VAL A 129 -18.49 -7.78 -16.26
C VAL A 129 -18.77 -6.38 -16.78
N SER A 130 -20.03 -5.96 -16.85
CA SER A 130 -20.42 -4.63 -17.31
C SER A 130 -19.89 -3.53 -16.41
N ALA A 131 -20.01 -3.68 -15.09
CA ALA A 131 -19.49 -2.73 -14.11
C ALA A 131 -17.95 -2.67 -14.13
N LEU A 132 -17.27 -3.83 -14.23
CA LEU A 132 -15.82 -3.89 -14.35
C LEU A 132 -15.31 -3.29 -15.67
N ARG A 133 -16.06 -3.48 -16.78
CA ARG A 133 -15.73 -2.85 -18.06
C ARG A 133 -15.87 -1.34 -18.00
N GLN A 134 -16.90 -0.82 -17.34
CA GLN A 134 -17.06 0.61 -17.09
C GLN A 134 -15.85 1.18 -16.33
N LEU A 135 -15.38 0.52 -15.30
CA LEU A 135 -14.16 0.91 -14.58
C LEU A 135 -12.94 0.89 -15.51
N ARG A 136 -12.80 -0.16 -16.32
CA ARG A 136 -11.68 -0.28 -17.25
C ARG A 136 -11.68 0.83 -18.30
N GLU A 137 -12.83 1.16 -18.86
CA GLU A 137 -13.04 2.25 -19.84
C GLU A 137 -12.81 3.63 -19.22
N ALA A 138 -13.12 3.82 -17.93
CA ALA A 138 -12.83 5.04 -17.19
C ALA A 138 -11.33 5.25 -16.91
N GLY A 139 -10.50 4.19 -17.04
CA GLY A 139 -9.05 4.27 -16.88
C GLY A 139 -8.46 3.40 -15.77
N PHE A 140 -9.27 2.69 -14.97
CA PHE A 140 -8.72 1.71 -14.02
C PHE A 140 -7.98 0.61 -14.79
N ASN A 141 -6.73 0.33 -14.38
CA ASN A 141 -5.86 -0.63 -15.07
C ASN A 141 -5.29 -1.73 -14.17
N ARG A 142 -5.58 -1.68 -12.86
CA ARG A 142 -5.24 -2.72 -11.89
C ARG A 142 -6.42 -2.95 -10.95
N ILE A 143 -6.70 -4.22 -10.62
CA ILE A 143 -7.71 -4.60 -9.62
C ILE A 143 -7.09 -5.54 -8.59
N SER A 144 -7.32 -5.28 -7.29
CA SER A 144 -6.93 -6.15 -6.18
C SER A 144 -8.16 -6.82 -5.59
N LEU A 145 -8.19 -8.14 -5.60
CA LEU A 145 -9.32 -8.95 -5.15
C LEU A 145 -8.98 -9.60 -3.80
N GLY A 146 -9.76 -9.29 -2.78
CA GLY A 146 -9.61 -9.89 -1.46
C GLY A 146 -10.07 -11.34 -1.40
N MET A 147 -9.28 -12.26 -1.93
CA MET A 147 -9.53 -13.69 -1.91
C MET A 147 -9.47 -14.26 -0.48
N GLN A 148 -8.45 -13.90 0.27
CA GLN A 148 -8.09 -14.29 1.63
C GLN A 148 -7.80 -15.79 1.80
N SER A 149 -8.65 -16.68 1.34
CA SER A 149 -8.51 -18.14 1.37
C SER A 149 -9.26 -18.78 0.20
N ALA A 150 -8.87 -20.00 -0.18
CA ALA A 150 -9.61 -20.87 -1.08
C ALA A 150 -10.55 -21.83 -0.33
N SER A 151 -10.51 -21.85 1.01
CA SER A 151 -11.39 -22.64 1.85
C SER A 151 -12.61 -21.84 2.28
N ASP A 152 -13.82 -22.31 1.92
CA ASP A 152 -15.06 -21.66 2.35
C ASP A 152 -15.26 -21.75 3.87
N ASP A 153 -14.65 -22.72 4.55
CA ASP A 153 -14.68 -22.84 6.01
C ASP A 153 -13.81 -21.73 6.66
N GLU A 154 -12.59 -21.54 6.17
CA GLU A 154 -11.71 -20.45 6.62
C GLU A 154 -12.36 -19.08 6.35
N LEU A 155 -12.94 -18.86 5.16
CA LEU A 155 -13.66 -17.64 4.83
C LEU A 155 -14.81 -17.36 5.81
N ARG A 156 -15.61 -18.35 6.15
CA ARG A 156 -16.70 -18.23 7.13
C ARG A 156 -16.18 -17.89 8.53
N LEU A 157 -15.09 -18.55 8.95
CA LEU A 157 -14.49 -18.30 10.26
C LEU A 157 -14.05 -16.85 10.44
N ILE A 158 -13.52 -16.21 9.39
CA ILE A 158 -13.06 -14.80 9.43
C ILE A 158 -14.15 -13.80 9.06
N GLY A 159 -15.39 -14.25 8.85
CA GLY A 159 -16.54 -13.38 8.57
C GLY A 159 -16.59 -12.83 7.15
N ARG A 160 -15.99 -13.54 6.18
CA ARG A 160 -16.13 -13.19 4.75
C ARG A 160 -17.49 -13.62 4.24
N VAL A 161 -18.05 -12.81 3.34
CA VAL A 161 -19.38 -13.04 2.75
C VAL A 161 -19.34 -13.76 1.41
N HIS A 162 -18.14 -13.88 0.82
CA HIS A 162 -17.93 -14.59 -0.45
C HIS A 162 -17.39 -16.01 -0.24
N THR A 163 -17.48 -16.80 -1.29
CA THR A 163 -16.93 -18.15 -1.42
C THR A 163 -15.72 -18.17 -2.37
N HIS A 164 -14.91 -19.23 -2.30
CA HIS A 164 -13.84 -19.43 -3.29
C HIS A 164 -14.36 -19.45 -4.74
N LYS A 165 -15.52 -20.07 -4.99
CA LYS A 165 -16.15 -20.03 -6.31
C LYS A 165 -16.38 -18.60 -6.81
N GLU A 166 -16.85 -17.69 -5.96
CA GLU A 166 -17.07 -16.31 -6.31
C GLU A 166 -15.75 -15.57 -6.57
N THR A 167 -14.66 -15.95 -5.93
CA THR A 167 -13.32 -15.45 -6.27
C THR A 167 -12.91 -15.84 -7.68
N VAL A 168 -13.10 -17.09 -8.06
CA VAL A 168 -12.84 -17.57 -9.44
C VAL A 168 -13.68 -16.81 -10.46
N GLU A 169 -14.99 -16.64 -10.19
CA GLU A 169 -15.90 -15.87 -11.03
C GLU A 169 -15.46 -14.41 -11.16
N ALA A 170 -15.02 -13.75 -10.07
CA ALA A 170 -14.55 -12.37 -10.07
C ALA A 170 -13.26 -12.19 -10.90
N VAL A 171 -12.31 -13.12 -10.81
CA VAL A 171 -11.09 -13.09 -11.64
C VAL A 171 -11.46 -13.23 -13.13
N HIS A 172 -12.33 -14.18 -13.48
CA HIS A 172 -12.78 -14.33 -14.86
C HIS A 172 -13.55 -13.11 -15.37
N ALA A 173 -14.37 -12.49 -14.51
CA ALA A 173 -15.09 -11.27 -14.86
C ALA A 173 -14.15 -10.08 -15.10
N ALA A 174 -13.10 -9.94 -14.26
CA ALA A 174 -12.07 -8.91 -14.43
C ALA A 174 -11.31 -9.11 -15.76
N ARG A 175 -10.92 -10.35 -16.09
CA ARG A 175 -10.29 -10.67 -17.38
C ARG A 175 -11.21 -10.37 -18.56
N ALA A 176 -12.49 -10.77 -18.49
CA ALA A 176 -13.49 -10.51 -19.52
C ALA A 176 -13.79 -9.01 -19.68
N ALA A 177 -13.61 -8.21 -18.65
CA ALA A 177 -13.70 -6.74 -18.68
C ALA A 177 -12.44 -6.06 -19.24
N GLY A 178 -11.32 -6.81 -19.45
CA GLY A 178 -10.08 -6.29 -20.04
C GLY A 178 -9.02 -5.89 -19.02
N PHE A 179 -9.13 -6.32 -17.75
CA PHE A 179 -8.02 -6.16 -16.79
C PHE A 179 -6.92 -7.19 -17.08
N ASP A 180 -5.71 -6.71 -17.32
CA ASP A 180 -4.48 -7.48 -17.52
C ASP A 180 -3.51 -7.36 -16.32
N ASN A 181 -3.94 -6.73 -15.24
CA ASN A 181 -3.22 -6.62 -13.98
C ASN A 181 -4.19 -6.88 -12.81
N VAL A 182 -4.25 -8.15 -12.42
CA VAL A 182 -5.09 -8.64 -11.33
C VAL A 182 -4.20 -9.06 -10.17
N SER A 183 -4.51 -8.56 -8.98
CA SER A 183 -3.90 -8.95 -7.72
C SER A 183 -4.87 -9.80 -6.90
N LEU A 184 -4.35 -10.80 -6.20
CA LEU A 184 -5.11 -11.56 -5.20
C LEU A 184 -4.46 -11.35 -3.83
N ASP A 185 -5.28 -11.01 -2.84
CA ASP A 185 -4.83 -10.86 -1.46
C ASP A 185 -5.21 -12.11 -0.67
N LEU A 186 -4.23 -12.71 0.01
CA LEU A 186 -4.37 -13.90 0.84
C LEU A 186 -3.90 -13.63 2.27
N ILE A 187 -4.41 -14.42 3.22
CA ILE A 187 -4.01 -14.34 4.62
C ILE A 187 -3.58 -15.73 5.09
N TYR A 188 -2.35 -15.86 5.60
CA TYR A 188 -1.89 -17.04 6.32
C TYR A 188 -2.02 -16.84 7.85
N GLY A 189 -1.92 -17.93 8.61
CA GLY A 189 -2.14 -17.88 10.05
C GLY A 189 -3.61 -17.72 10.44
N LEU A 190 -4.56 -18.07 9.55
CA LEU A 190 -6.00 -18.00 9.85
C LEU A 190 -6.38 -18.99 10.96
N PRO A 191 -7.44 -18.69 11.73
CA PRO A 191 -7.95 -19.65 12.71
C PRO A 191 -8.21 -21.02 12.07
N GLU A 192 -7.78 -22.10 12.75
CA GLU A 192 -7.87 -23.51 12.31
C GLU A 192 -7.08 -23.84 11.03
N GLN A 193 -6.35 -22.90 10.46
CA GLN A 193 -5.51 -23.14 9.29
C GLN A 193 -4.36 -24.09 9.63
N THR A 194 -3.99 -24.91 8.68
CA THR A 194 -2.84 -25.81 8.73
C THR A 194 -1.91 -25.50 7.55
N MET A 195 -0.65 -25.90 7.63
CA MET A 195 0.29 -25.81 6.52
C MET A 195 -0.26 -26.46 5.23
N ALA A 196 -1.02 -27.55 5.34
CA ALA A 196 -1.62 -28.19 4.17
C ALA A 196 -2.68 -27.29 3.53
N HIS A 197 -3.59 -26.72 4.33
CA HIS A 197 -4.59 -25.76 3.87
C HIS A 197 -3.95 -24.51 3.25
N TRP A 198 -2.89 -24.00 3.88
CA TRP A 198 -2.19 -22.84 3.33
C TRP A 198 -1.57 -23.13 1.96
N ARG A 199 -0.95 -24.30 1.78
CA ARG A 199 -0.42 -24.72 0.48
C ARG A 199 -1.51 -24.87 -0.58
N GLU A 200 -2.68 -25.40 -0.22
CA GLU A 200 -3.85 -25.49 -1.10
C GLU A 200 -4.35 -24.10 -1.50
N ASN A 201 -4.42 -23.16 -0.55
CA ASN A 201 -4.78 -21.76 -0.81
C ASN A 201 -3.84 -21.09 -1.83
N LEU A 202 -2.51 -21.25 -1.65
CA LEU A 202 -1.51 -20.73 -2.58
C LEU A 202 -1.65 -21.35 -3.98
N GLN A 203 -1.82 -22.69 -4.05
CA GLN A 203 -1.98 -23.39 -5.33
C GLN A 203 -3.24 -22.93 -6.07
N ALA A 204 -4.34 -22.76 -5.35
CA ALA A 204 -5.59 -22.24 -5.91
C ALA A 204 -5.44 -20.81 -6.43
N ALA A 205 -4.72 -19.93 -5.71
CA ALA A 205 -4.43 -18.58 -6.15
C ALA A 205 -3.51 -18.55 -7.39
N ILE A 206 -2.44 -19.37 -7.40
CA ILE A 206 -1.51 -19.50 -8.53
C ILE A 206 -2.24 -20.01 -9.79
N ALA A 207 -3.19 -20.93 -9.63
CA ALA A 207 -3.96 -21.49 -10.74
C ALA A 207 -4.88 -20.46 -11.43
N LEU A 208 -5.19 -19.32 -10.78
CA LEU A 208 -5.92 -18.22 -11.35
C LEU A 208 -5.01 -17.25 -12.17
N GLU A 209 -3.71 -17.51 -12.19
CA GLU A 209 -2.70 -16.77 -12.96
C GLU A 209 -2.75 -15.25 -12.75
N PRO A 210 -2.80 -14.74 -11.48
CA PRO A 210 -2.73 -13.30 -11.24
C PRO A 210 -1.35 -12.76 -11.62
N GLU A 211 -1.24 -11.44 -11.83
CA GLU A 211 0.04 -10.76 -12.02
C GLU A 211 0.73 -10.46 -10.68
N HIS A 212 -0.04 -10.42 -9.61
CA HIS A 212 0.42 -10.01 -8.29
C HIS A 212 -0.30 -10.81 -7.19
N LEU A 213 0.41 -11.10 -6.10
CA LEU A 213 -0.10 -11.76 -4.92
C LEU A 213 0.35 -11.01 -3.66
N SER A 214 -0.61 -10.67 -2.80
CA SER A 214 -0.34 -10.18 -1.45
C SER A 214 -0.59 -11.32 -0.47
N CYS A 215 0.40 -11.69 0.34
CA CYS A 215 0.29 -12.76 1.33
C CYS A 215 0.62 -12.17 2.71
N TYR A 216 -0.42 -11.89 3.49
CA TYR A 216 -0.30 -11.26 4.80
C TYR A 216 -0.40 -12.30 5.91
N GLY A 217 0.48 -12.21 6.93
CA GLY A 217 0.27 -12.91 8.19
C GLY A 217 -0.93 -12.33 8.94
N LEU A 218 -1.80 -13.17 9.46
CA LEU A 218 -2.89 -12.71 10.29
C LEU A 218 -2.36 -12.01 11.53
N LYS A 219 -2.68 -10.74 11.68
CA LYS A 219 -2.44 -9.99 12.91
C LYS A 219 -3.75 -9.83 13.66
N ILE A 220 -3.75 -10.21 14.94
CA ILE A 220 -4.91 -10.01 15.82
C ILE A 220 -4.81 -8.62 16.42
N GLU A 221 -5.59 -7.70 15.89
CA GLU A 221 -5.63 -6.33 16.37
C GLU A 221 -6.57 -6.18 17.57
N GLU A 222 -6.11 -5.44 18.58
CA GLU A 222 -6.86 -5.20 19.81
C GLU A 222 -8.25 -4.57 19.51
N GLY A 223 -9.27 -5.02 20.21
CA GLY A 223 -10.64 -4.52 20.06
C GLY A 223 -11.42 -5.08 18.88
N THR A 224 -10.81 -5.87 18.00
CA THR A 224 -11.53 -6.56 16.92
C THR A 224 -12.42 -7.69 17.46
N PRO A 225 -13.45 -8.12 16.71
CA PRO A 225 -14.22 -9.30 17.12
C PRO A 225 -13.37 -10.58 17.20
N LEU A 226 -12.30 -10.69 16.41
CA LEU A 226 -11.38 -11.83 16.46
C LEU A 226 -10.56 -11.82 17.76
N ASP A 227 -10.07 -10.66 18.20
CA ASP A 227 -9.35 -10.53 19.47
C ASP A 227 -10.17 -11.04 20.66
N ARG A 228 -11.48 -10.79 20.65
CA ARG A 228 -12.38 -11.28 21.70
C ARG A 228 -12.64 -12.78 21.67
N LYS A 229 -12.35 -13.45 20.54
CA LYS A 229 -12.60 -14.88 20.30
C LYS A 229 -11.32 -15.72 20.24
N LYS A 230 -10.15 -15.08 20.24
CA LYS A 230 -8.86 -15.77 20.02
C LYS A 230 -8.61 -16.95 20.94
N ASP A 231 -9.00 -16.85 22.21
CA ASP A 231 -8.79 -17.90 23.20
C ASP A 231 -9.70 -19.15 22.97
N ALA A 232 -10.74 -19.01 22.14
CA ALA A 232 -11.66 -20.08 21.79
C ALA A 232 -11.34 -20.72 20.41
N LEU A 233 -10.32 -20.24 19.72
CA LEU A 233 -9.92 -20.70 18.39
C LEU A 233 -8.46 -21.16 18.42
N ARG A 234 -8.14 -22.20 17.63
CA ARG A 234 -6.74 -22.53 17.38
C ARG A 234 -6.20 -21.49 16.38
N ILE A 235 -5.28 -20.67 16.83
CA ILE A 235 -4.52 -19.77 15.97
C ILE A 235 -3.13 -20.38 15.77
N PRO A 236 -2.61 -20.51 14.55
CA PRO A 236 -1.22 -20.90 14.31
C PRO A 236 -0.27 -20.02 15.12
N ASP A 237 0.69 -20.62 15.79
CA ASP A 237 1.70 -19.89 16.56
C ASP A 237 2.73 -19.20 15.65
N ASP A 238 3.68 -18.48 16.25
CA ASP A 238 4.68 -17.73 15.49
C ASP A 238 5.60 -18.65 14.65
N ASP A 239 5.92 -19.86 15.14
CA ASP A 239 6.74 -20.82 14.40
C ASP A 239 5.97 -21.40 13.22
N GLU A 240 4.71 -21.76 13.42
CA GLU A 240 3.81 -22.23 12.34
C GLU A 240 3.64 -21.15 11.26
N GLN A 241 3.41 -19.90 11.66
CA GLN A 241 3.28 -18.77 10.73
C GLN A 241 4.60 -18.47 9.99
N ALA A 242 5.74 -18.64 10.65
CA ALA A 242 7.06 -18.51 10.02
C ALA A 242 7.27 -19.61 8.94
N GLU A 243 6.87 -20.85 9.22
CA GLU A 243 6.91 -21.91 8.23
C GLU A 243 5.96 -21.65 7.04
N GLU A 244 4.74 -21.14 7.29
CA GLU A 244 3.80 -20.73 6.25
C GLU A 244 4.36 -19.60 5.38
N TYR A 245 5.01 -18.61 5.98
CA TYR A 245 5.69 -17.55 5.24
C TYR A 245 6.81 -18.09 4.34
N LEU A 246 7.71 -18.92 4.87
CA LEU A 246 8.80 -19.50 4.07
C LEU A 246 8.27 -20.40 2.94
N ALA A 247 7.22 -21.17 3.19
CA ALA A 247 6.54 -21.94 2.15
C ALA A 247 5.93 -21.06 1.07
N THR A 248 5.42 -19.86 1.45
CA THR A 248 4.89 -18.87 0.51
C THR A 248 5.99 -18.41 -0.45
N VAL A 249 7.14 -17.98 0.09
CA VAL A 249 8.26 -17.52 -0.73
C VAL A 249 8.70 -18.61 -1.70
N GLU A 250 8.91 -19.84 -1.20
CA GLU A 250 9.36 -20.97 -2.03
C GLU A 250 8.37 -21.31 -3.16
N LEU A 251 7.08 -21.39 -2.84
CA LEU A 251 6.06 -21.76 -3.83
C LEU A 251 5.83 -20.69 -4.87
N LEU A 252 5.79 -19.42 -4.47
CA LEU A 252 5.57 -18.30 -5.38
C LEU A 252 6.78 -18.06 -6.28
N GLU A 253 8.01 -18.21 -5.77
CA GLU A 253 9.23 -18.14 -6.58
C GLU A 253 9.23 -19.23 -7.66
N LYS A 254 8.91 -20.48 -7.31
CA LYS A 254 8.77 -21.58 -8.27
C LYS A 254 7.68 -21.33 -9.32
N ALA A 255 6.64 -20.58 -8.97
CA ALA A 255 5.56 -20.19 -9.87
C ALA A 255 5.88 -18.93 -10.70
N GLY A 256 7.08 -18.35 -10.55
CA GLY A 256 7.55 -17.20 -11.32
C GLY A 256 7.13 -15.82 -10.77
N TYR A 257 6.80 -15.76 -9.49
CA TYR A 257 6.56 -14.51 -8.77
C TYR A 257 7.81 -14.15 -7.95
N ALA A 258 8.31 -12.93 -8.10
CA ALA A 258 9.39 -12.41 -7.30
C ALA A 258 8.82 -11.67 -6.08
N GLN A 259 9.35 -11.97 -4.89
CA GLN A 259 9.09 -11.15 -3.72
C GLN A 259 9.75 -9.78 -3.91
N TYR A 260 8.99 -8.68 -3.80
CA TYR A 260 9.57 -7.34 -3.93
C TYR A 260 9.55 -6.54 -2.63
N GLU A 261 8.72 -6.94 -1.67
CA GLU A 261 8.75 -6.50 -0.26
C GLU A 261 8.19 -7.59 0.65
N ILE A 262 8.13 -7.37 1.95
CA ILE A 262 7.90 -8.40 2.97
C ILE A 262 6.64 -9.26 2.74
N SER A 263 5.56 -8.71 2.18
CA SER A 263 4.27 -9.40 2.02
C SER A 263 3.82 -9.55 0.56
N ASN A 264 4.48 -8.90 -0.38
CA ASN A 264 3.99 -8.80 -1.76
C ASN A 264 4.93 -9.44 -2.78
N PHE A 265 4.30 -10.13 -3.72
CA PHE A 265 4.94 -10.92 -4.77
C PHE A 265 4.33 -10.57 -6.12
N ALA A 266 5.15 -10.44 -7.16
CA ALA A 266 4.67 -10.06 -8.48
C ALA A 266 5.42 -10.78 -9.59
N ARG A 267 4.76 -10.93 -10.74
CA ARG A 267 5.46 -11.19 -11.99
C ARG A 267 6.33 -9.98 -12.34
N PRO A 268 7.45 -10.14 -13.07
CA PRO A 268 8.34 -9.03 -13.41
C PRO A 268 7.59 -7.85 -14.04
N GLY A 269 7.75 -6.63 -13.45
CA GLY A 269 7.13 -5.41 -13.92
C GLY A 269 5.64 -5.27 -13.56
N ARG A 270 5.14 -6.09 -12.63
CA ARG A 270 3.75 -6.06 -12.12
C ARG A 270 3.66 -5.75 -10.62
N GLU A 271 4.75 -5.26 -10.03
CA GLU A 271 4.77 -4.77 -8.67
C GLU A 271 3.76 -3.63 -8.51
N SER A 272 3.09 -3.52 -7.35
CA SER A 272 2.22 -2.39 -7.06
C SER A 272 3.05 -1.11 -6.92
N ARG A 273 2.96 -0.24 -7.91
CA ARG A 273 3.72 1.01 -7.95
C ARG A 273 3.28 1.96 -6.84
N HIS A 274 1.99 1.93 -6.49
CA HIS A 274 1.47 2.74 -5.40
C HIS A 274 2.03 2.30 -4.04
N ASN A 275 2.04 0.98 -3.75
CA ASN A 275 2.60 0.47 -2.51
C ASN A 275 4.12 0.75 -2.41
N LEU A 276 4.83 0.66 -3.53
CA LEU A 276 6.25 0.99 -3.58
C LEU A 276 6.54 2.44 -3.20
N LYS A 277 5.60 3.39 -3.39
CA LYS A 277 5.79 4.77 -2.92
C LYS A 277 5.96 4.86 -1.41
N TYR A 278 5.19 4.09 -0.66
CA TYR A 278 5.34 4.03 0.80
C TYR A 278 6.71 3.50 1.19
N TRP A 279 7.13 2.37 0.60
CA TRP A 279 8.42 1.75 0.87
C TRP A 279 9.63 2.60 0.46
N THR A 280 9.46 3.46 -0.52
CA THR A 280 10.53 4.33 -1.05
C THR A 280 10.38 5.80 -0.63
N MET A 281 9.47 6.09 0.29
CA MET A 281 9.22 7.43 0.86
C MET A 281 8.93 8.49 -0.22
N GLN A 282 8.23 8.11 -1.28
CA GLN A 282 7.76 9.06 -2.29
C GLN A 282 6.49 9.76 -1.82
N GLU A 283 6.30 10.99 -2.30
CA GLU A 283 5.14 11.80 -1.93
C GLU A 283 3.81 11.18 -2.37
N TYR A 284 2.84 11.24 -1.47
CA TYR A 284 1.46 10.88 -1.75
C TYR A 284 0.48 11.73 -0.95
N LEU A 285 -0.71 11.95 -1.53
CA LEU A 285 -1.85 12.58 -0.90
C LEU A 285 -2.95 11.54 -0.67
N GLY A 286 -3.40 11.44 0.57
CA GLY A 286 -4.54 10.63 0.96
C GLY A 286 -5.80 11.47 1.11
N PHE A 287 -6.92 10.97 0.62
CA PHE A 287 -8.24 11.60 0.65
C PHE A 287 -9.26 10.68 1.32
N GLY A 288 -10.13 11.26 2.10
CA GLY A 288 -11.16 10.53 2.83
C GLY A 288 -10.81 10.31 4.31
N PRO A 289 -11.80 9.98 5.16
CA PRO A 289 -11.62 9.84 6.61
C PRO A 289 -10.67 8.68 6.91
N GLY A 290 -9.66 8.94 7.73
CA GLY A 290 -8.61 7.98 8.08
C GLY A 290 -7.47 7.87 7.05
N ALA A 291 -7.51 8.61 5.95
CA ALA A 291 -6.43 8.61 4.97
C ALA A 291 -5.21 9.38 5.49
N HIS A 292 -4.02 8.82 5.26
CA HIS A 292 -2.73 9.44 5.57
C HIS A 292 -2.13 10.07 4.33
N SER A 293 -1.26 11.06 4.53
CA SER A 293 -0.49 11.74 3.49
C SER A 293 0.96 11.94 3.93
N ASP A 294 1.87 11.90 2.97
CA ASP A 294 3.25 12.39 3.10
C ASP A 294 3.53 13.30 1.91
N PHE A 295 3.38 14.60 2.11
CA PHE A 295 3.39 15.58 1.04
C PHE A 295 4.00 16.91 1.48
N GLY A 296 4.88 17.47 0.67
CA GLY A 296 5.52 18.76 0.95
C GLY A 296 6.37 18.75 2.23
N GLY A 297 6.96 17.59 2.59
CA GLY A 297 7.75 17.42 3.81
C GLY A 297 6.91 17.26 5.08
N ARG A 298 5.59 17.23 4.97
CA ARG A 298 4.63 17.11 6.07
C ARG A 298 3.88 15.80 6.00
N ARG A 299 3.72 15.14 7.15
CA ARG A 299 2.80 14.02 7.35
C ARG A 299 1.54 14.49 8.02
N PHE A 300 0.42 14.00 7.56
CA PHE A 300 -0.86 14.29 8.18
C PHE A 300 -1.87 13.18 7.85
N ALA A 301 -2.89 13.05 8.71
CA ALA A 301 -3.97 12.10 8.52
C ALA A 301 -5.32 12.78 8.79
N TYR A 302 -6.33 12.40 8.03
CA TYR A 302 -7.70 12.78 8.33
C TYR A 302 -8.24 11.97 9.51
N ALA A 303 -9.04 12.61 10.34
CA ALA A 303 -9.76 11.91 11.41
C ALA A 303 -10.69 10.83 10.85
N ARG A 304 -10.87 9.75 11.60
CA ARG A 304 -11.78 8.63 11.27
C ARG A 304 -13.24 9.01 11.57
N ASP A 305 -13.75 10.06 10.91
CA ASP A 305 -15.13 10.55 11.05
C ASP A 305 -15.77 10.85 9.70
N LEU A 306 -16.58 9.88 9.22
CA LEU A 306 -17.31 10.00 7.96
C LEU A 306 -18.31 11.16 7.96
N ASN A 307 -18.98 11.41 9.09
CA ASN A 307 -20.01 12.44 9.13
C ASN A 307 -19.42 13.85 9.09
N ALA A 308 -18.32 14.08 9.82
CA ALA A 308 -17.58 15.34 9.78
C ALA A 308 -17.01 15.56 8.35
N TYR A 309 -16.45 14.52 7.73
CA TYR A 309 -15.93 14.58 6.36
C TYR A 309 -17.01 14.96 5.33
N ILE A 310 -18.18 14.34 5.39
CA ILE A 310 -19.31 14.65 4.48
C ILE A 310 -19.77 16.11 4.64
N LYS A 311 -19.78 16.64 5.87
CA LYS A 311 -20.20 18.03 6.16
C LYS A 311 -19.13 19.06 5.78
N GLY A 312 -17.88 18.66 5.50
CA GLY A 312 -16.75 19.57 5.31
C GLY A 312 -16.24 20.16 6.64
N GLU A 313 -16.51 19.47 7.75
CA GLU A 313 -16.02 19.76 9.10
C GLU A 313 -14.82 18.87 9.44
N GLU A 314 -14.20 18.31 8.42
CA GLU A 314 -13.06 17.40 8.58
C GLU A 314 -11.88 18.11 9.23
N HIS A 315 -11.20 17.39 10.10
CA HIS A 315 -9.99 17.87 10.76
C HIS A 315 -8.88 16.81 10.67
N LEU A 316 -7.66 17.26 10.81
CA LEU A 316 -6.52 16.37 10.87
C LEU A 316 -6.40 15.77 12.26
N SER A 317 -6.33 14.45 12.35
CA SER A 317 -6.05 13.72 13.61
C SER A 317 -4.56 13.76 13.94
N GLU A 318 -3.72 13.83 12.89
CA GLU A 318 -2.27 13.87 13.00
C GLU A 318 -1.70 14.91 12.06
N SER A 319 -0.63 15.57 12.47
CA SER A 319 0.13 16.48 11.61
C SER A 319 1.53 16.70 12.19
N ALA A 320 2.56 16.31 11.45
CA ALA A 320 3.96 16.44 11.83
C ALA A 320 4.83 16.83 10.63
N CYS A 321 5.96 17.48 10.93
CA CYS A 321 7.05 17.68 9.99
C CYS A 321 8.24 16.86 10.53
N PRO A 322 8.41 15.60 10.08
CA PRO A 322 9.47 14.74 10.61
C PRO A 322 10.85 15.38 10.42
N ALA A 323 11.70 15.30 11.45
CA ALA A 323 13.07 15.75 11.37
C ALA A 323 13.87 14.91 10.35
N GLU A 324 14.97 15.44 9.86
CA GLU A 324 15.80 14.75 8.87
C GLU A 324 16.28 13.40 9.38
N ARG A 325 16.69 13.33 10.66
CA ARG A 325 17.06 12.10 11.33
C ARG A 325 15.93 11.06 11.35
N GLU A 326 14.72 11.46 11.73
CA GLU A 326 13.56 10.57 11.73
C GLU A 326 13.27 10.03 10.31
N ARG A 327 13.50 10.84 9.28
CA ARG A 327 13.39 10.44 7.88
C ARG A 327 14.48 9.44 7.48
N GLU A 328 15.69 9.55 8.01
CA GLU A 328 16.77 8.59 7.74
C GLU A 328 16.52 7.27 8.45
N GLU A 329 16.12 7.29 9.72
CA GLU A 329 15.74 6.08 10.48
C GLU A 329 14.61 5.32 9.76
N GLU A 330 13.61 6.03 9.30
CA GLU A 330 12.51 5.44 8.53
C GLU A 330 12.98 4.87 7.19
N ARG A 331 13.88 5.55 6.48
CA ARG A 331 14.45 5.03 5.24
C ARG A 331 15.15 3.71 5.45
N VAL A 332 15.92 3.56 6.52
CA VAL A 332 16.56 2.31 6.91
C VAL A 332 15.51 1.23 7.17
N MET A 333 14.51 1.56 8.00
CA MET A 333 13.45 0.65 8.37
C MET A 333 12.64 0.13 7.17
N LEU A 334 12.29 1.02 6.24
CA LEU A 334 11.50 0.66 5.06
C LEU A 334 12.34 -0.07 4.02
N ALA A 335 13.57 0.40 3.74
CA ALA A 335 14.43 -0.20 2.72
C ALA A 335 14.79 -1.65 3.05
N LEU A 336 15.08 -1.97 4.31
CA LEU A 336 15.38 -3.34 4.76
C LEU A 336 14.19 -4.29 4.65
N ARG A 337 12.96 -3.78 4.50
CA ARG A 337 11.76 -4.60 4.25
C ARG A 337 11.44 -4.79 2.77
N THR A 338 12.31 -4.32 1.86
CA THR A 338 12.15 -4.49 0.41
C THR A 338 13.26 -5.35 -0.18
N ALA A 339 12.96 -6.06 -1.26
CA ALA A 339 13.96 -6.79 -2.03
C ALA A 339 15.01 -5.87 -2.68
N ARG A 340 14.70 -4.59 -2.88
CA ARG A 340 15.65 -3.58 -3.35
C ARG A 340 16.76 -3.31 -2.32
N GLY A 341 16.44 -3.43 -1.04
CA GLY A 341 17.37 -3.27 0.06
C GLY A 341 17.88 -1.84 0.30
N LEU A 342 18.71 -1.71 1.33
CA LEU A 342 19.27 -0.47 1.84
C LEU A 342 20.61 -0.15 1.14
N ASP A 343 20.75 1.08 0.69
CA ASP A 343 21.99 1.66 0.20
C ASP A 343 22.60 2.50 1.31
N LEU A 344 23.61 1.95 2.00
CA LEU A 344 24.29 2.67 3.09
C LEU A 344 25.02 3.92 2.59
N SER A 345 25.49 3.94 1.33
CA SER A 345 26.21 5.09 0.79
C SER A 345 25.31 6.31 0.54
N ALA A 346 23.98 6.13 0.54
CA ALA A 346 23.00 7.19 0.39
C ALA A 346 22.61 7.86 1.72
N LEU A 347 23.10 7.33 2.86
CA LEU A 347 22.86 7.89 4.19
C LEU A 347 23.93 8.94 4.51
N LYS A 348 23.58 9.92 5.34
CA LYS A 348 24.48 11.01 5.73
C LYS A 348 25.37 10.65 6.91
N GLU A 349 24.93 9.71 7.73
CA GLU A 349 25.59 9.29 8.95
C GLU A 349 26.75 8.31 8.68
N ASP A 350 27.60 8.08 9.69
CA ASP A 350 28.63 7.03 9.63
C ASP A 350 27.97 5.65 9.69
N THR A 351 28.14 4.88 8.63
CA THR A 351 27.43 3.61 8.44
C THR A 351 28.30 2.38 8.77
N ARG A 352 29.54 2.55 9.27
CA ARG A 352 30.49 1.43 9.48
C ARG A 352 29.98 0.39 10.48
N ASP A 353 29.44 0.85 11.60
CA ASP A 353 28.93 -0.05 12.63
C ASP A 353 27.62 -0.72 12.18
N ALA A 354 26.76 0.01 11.47
CA ALA A 354 25.54 -0.55 10.84
C ALA A 354 25.88 -1.60 9.77
N GLU A 355 26.91 -1.37 8.97
CA GLU A 355 27.41 -2.36 8.01
C GLU A 355 27.93 -3.61 8.70
N ALA A 356 28.69 -3.47 9.79
CA ALA A 356 29.18 -4.61 10.59
C ALA A 356 28.03 -5.47 11.16
N VAL A 357 26.93 -4.83 11.60
CA VAL A 357 25.71 -5.56 12.02
C VAL A 357 25.10 -6.36 10.86
N LEU A 358 25.01 -5.76 9.67
CA LEU A 358 24.47 -6.43 8.49
C LEU A 358 25.39 -7.56 8.01
N GLU A 359 26.71 -7.42 8.11
CA GLU A 359 27.68 -8.49 7.84
C GLU A 359 27.53 -9.65 8.82
N GLU A 360 27.36 -9.37 10.13
CA GLU A 360 27.07 -10.40 11.13
C GLU A 360 25.75 -11.13 10.78
N CYS A 361 24.69 -10.40 10.45
CA CYS A 361 23.43 -10.99 9.99
C CYS A 361 23.64 -11.88 8.74
N ALA A 362 24.52 -11.49 7.83
CA ALA A 362 24.83 -12.30 6.64
C ALA A 362 25.52 -13.62 6.99
N HIS A 363 26.40 -13.65 7.97
CA HIS A 363 26.99 -14.90 8.46
C HIS A 363 25.96 -15.88 9.03
N HIS A 364 24.81 -15.36 9.49
CA HIS A 364 23.67 -16.14 9.98
C HIS A 364 22.60 -16.38 8.90
N GLY A 365 22.84 -15.99 7.65
CA GLY A 365 21.89 -16.17 6.55
C GLY A 365 20.67 -15.23 6.60
N LEU A 366 20.71 -14.17 7.41
CA LEU A 366 19.57 -13.24 7.59
C LEU A 366 19.62 -12.04 6.65
N SER A 367 20.80 -11.69 6.13
CA SER A 367 20.99 -10.60 5.19
C SER A 367 21.95 -11.01 4.07
N GLN A 368 21.97 -10.23 3.00
CA GLN A 368 22.94 -10.38 1.92
C GLN A 368 23.19 -9.04 1.23
N LYS A 369 24.41 -8.88 0.71
CA LYS A 369 24.80 -7.70 -0.07
C LYS A 369 24.79 -8.02 -1.56
N GLU A 370 23.98 -7.28 -2.31
CA GLU A 370 23.87 -7.45 -3.75
C GLU A 370 23.88 -6.08 -4.44
N ASN A 371 24.71 -5.91 -5.46
CA ASN A 371 24.85 -4.64 -6.20
C ASN A 371 25.11 -3.42 -5.30
N GLY A 372 25.87 -3.59 -4.23
CA GLY A 372 26.19 -2.52 -3.27
C GLY A 372 25.09 -2.21 -2.26
N ARG A 373 23.99 -2.94 -2.27
CA ARG A 373 22.83 -2.75 -1.36
C ARG A 373 22.68 -3.94 -0.42
N TRP A 374 22.29 -3.68 0.81
CA TRP A 374 21.97 -4.69 1.81
C TRP A 374 20.48 -5.01 1.78
N ARG A 375 20.13 -6.27 1.67
CA ARG A 375 18.74 -6.73 1.78
C ARG A 375 18.62 -7.90 2.75
N LEU A 376 17.46 -8.06 3.35
CA LEU A 376 17.16 -9.24 4.16
C LEU A 376 16.83 -10.43 3.24
N THR A 377 17.18 -11.62 3.72
CA THR A 377 16.73 -12.89 3.13
C THR A 377 15.30 -13.20 3.60
N PRO A 378 14.60 -14.21 3.05
CA PRO A 378 13.32 -14.64 3.61
C PRO A 378 13.39 -14.96 5.11
N GLN A 379 14.47 -15.60 5.58
CA GLN A 379 14.71 -15.84 7.00
C GLN A 379 14.93 -14.52 7.77
N GLY A 380 15.62 -13.57 7.17
CA GLY A 380 15.84 -12.25 7.76
C GLY A 380 14.54 -11.44 7.85
N PHE A 381 13.60 -11.60 6.94
CA PHE A 381 12.29 -10.93 7.03
C PHE A 381 11.48 -11.37 8.25
N LEU A 382 11.56 -12.65 8.65
CA LEU A 382 10.91 -13.16 9.86
C LEU A 382 11.35 -12.44 11.13
N VAL A 383 12.61 -12.03 11.18
CA VAL A 383 13.22 -11.32 12.31
C VAL A 383 13.57 -9.86 11.98
N SER A 384 12.93 -9.30 10.96
CA SER A 384 13.26 -7.96 10.43
C SER A 384 13.24 -6.87 11.48
N ASN A 385 12.30 -6.90 12.43
CA ASN A 385 12.23 -5.92 13.50
C ASN A 385 13.50 -5.93 14.36
N ALA A 386 13.99 -7.11 14.75
CA ALA A 386 15.20 -7.24 15.56
C ALA A 386 16.45 -6.77 14.80
N VAL A 387 16.58 -7.15 13.51
CA VAL A 387 17.67 -6.68 12.65
C VAL A 387 17.64 -5.17 12.49
N ILE A 388 16.47 -4.60 12.17
CA ILE A 388 16.30 -3.15 11.98
C ILE A 388 16.68 -2.37 13.23
N VAL A 389 16.21 -2.80 14.41
CA VAL A 389 16.56 -2.14 15.69
C VAL A 389 18.07 -2.14 15.89
N ARG A 390 18.76 -3.28 15.71
CA ARG A 390 20.22 -3.37 15.84
C ARG A 390 20.96 -2.47 14.85
N VAL A 391 20.47 -2.39 13.62
CA VAL A 391 21.04 -1.51 12.59
C VAL A 391 20.86 -0.05 12.97
N LEU A 392 19.67 0.35 13.46
CA LEU A 392 19.40 1.72 13.91
C LEU A 392 20.20 2.11 15.15
N GLU A 393 20.39 1.20 16.11
CA GLU A 393 21.23 1.42 17.28
C GLU A 393 22.72 1.58 16.94
N ALA A 394 23.16 0.95 15.85
CA ALA A 394 24.54 1.03 15.37
C ALA A 394 24.82 2.32 14.56
N PHE A 395 23.82 3.04 14.09
CA PHE A 395 24.03 4.41 13.66
C PHE A 395 24.39 5.23 14.90
N SER A 396 25.51 5.93 14.89
CA SER A 396 25.92 6.85 15.98
C SER A 396 24.95 8.05 16.05
N LEU A 397 23.71 7.72 16.31
CA LEU A 397 22.58 8.63 16.33
C LEU A 397 22.39 9.23 17.72
#